data_ffa61ff1427a5f8cdb5b40aa9d89647d
#
_entry.id   ffa61ff1427a5f8cdb5b40aa9d89647d
#
_cell.length_a   1.000
_cell.length_b   1.000
_cell.length_c   1.000
_cell.angle_alpha   90.00
_cell.angle_beta   90.00
_cell.angle_gamma   90.00
#
_symmetry.space_group_name_H-M   'P 1'
#
loop_
_entity.id
_entity.type
_entity.pdbx_description
1 polymer ?
#
loop_
_entity_poly.entity_id
_entity_poly.type
_entity_poly.pdbx_seq_one_letter_code
_entity_poly.pdbx_strand_id
1 'polypeptide(L)'
;MMILKPKLNFNYNKLVRLNPKRVVLIVLHHRCGNGTIESIHQSHLKRGWAGCGYHYYIRKDGTVYQGRPTEYVGSHCVGNNSCSIGVCFEGDFRKEKPTHEQLIACKELEHELRNKFTTIKRVLNHKDLCQTLCPVVDLKKLVAEAKS
;
A
#
# COMPACT_ATOMS: atom_id res chain seq x y z
N MET A 1 1.23 -9.10 14.08
CA MET A 1 0.04 -9.09 13.20
C MET A 1 0.16 -10.16 12.15
N MET A 2 -0.97 -10.65 11.67
CA MET A 2 -0.99 -11.64 10.59
C MET A 2 -1.08 -10.94 9.24
N ILE A 3 -0.13 -11.21 8.35
CA ILE A 3 -0.16 -10.73 6.97
C ILE A 3 -0.29 -11.96 6.07
N LEU A 4 -1.38 -12.01 5.29
CA LEU A 4 -1.62 -13.10 4.35
C LEU A 4 -0.79 -12.86 3.09
N LYS A 5 -0.18 -13.93 2.58
CA LYS A 5 0.70 -13.87 1.40
C LYS A 5 0.14 -14.75 0.30
N PRO A 6 -0.86 -14.26 -0.45
CA PRO A 6 -1.43 -15.04 -1.54
C PRO A 6 -0.38 -15.27 -2.64
N LYS A 7 -0.50 -16.38 -3.34
CA LYS A 7 0.39 -16.69 -4.46
C LYS A 7 -0.06 -15.87 -5.66
N LEU A 8 0.74 -14.87 -6.03
CA LEU A 8 0.52 -14.04 -7.20
C LEU A 8 1.63 -14.29 -8.22
N ASN A 9 1.27 -14.45 -9.47
CA ASN A 9 2.23 -14.73 -10.54
C ASN A 9 2.74 -13.42 -11.14
N PHE A 10 3.88 -12.93 -10.64
CA PHE A 10 4.52 -11.72 -11.13
C PHE A 10 5.34 -12.01 -12.40
N ASN A 11 5.45 -10.99 -13.26
CA ASN A 11 6.45 -10.99 -14.33
C ASN A 11 7.79 -10.55 -13.72
N TYR A 12 8.59 -11.52 -13.26
CA TYR A 12 9.85 -11.25 -12.56
C TYR A 12 10.87 -10.49 -13.39
N ASN A 13 10.78 -10.58 -14.73
CA ASN A 13 11.68 -9.82 -15.61
C ASN A 13 11.47 -8.29 -15.51
N LYS A 14 10.30 -7.88 -15.04
CA LYS A 14 9.95 -6.45 -14.86
C LYS A 14 10.14 -5.96 -13.43
N LEU A 15 10.47 -6.85 -12.49
CA LEU A 15 10.69 -6.47 -11.10
C LEU A 15 12.09 -5.88 -10.90
N VAL A 16 12.17 -4.83 -10.08
CA VAL A 16 13.42 -4.14 -9.75
C VAL A 16 13.65 -4.25 -8.24
N ARG A 17 14.86 -4.60 -7.84
CA ARG A 17 15.21 -4.76 -6.42
C ARG A 17 15.11 -3.42 -5.70
N LEU A 18 14.47 -3.45 -4.52
CA LEU A 18 14.37 -2.30 -3.64
C LEU A 18 15.55 -2.31 -2.66
N ASN A 19 16.26 -1.19 -2.60
CA ASN A 19 17.29 -1.01 -1.58
C ASN A 19 16.63 -0.60 -0.26
N PRO A 20 16.64 -1.47 0.77
CA PRO A 20 15.94 -1.16 2.03
C PRO A 20 16.47 0.08 2.74
N LYS A 21 17.74 0.46 2.51
CA LYS A 21 18.33 1.67 3.10
C LYS A 21 17.78 2.96 2.51
N ARG A 22 17.13 2.87 1.34
CA ARG A 22 16.53 4.03 0.67
C ARG A 22 15.06 4.22 1.00
N VAL A 23 14.45 3.29 1.73
CA VAL A 23 13.03 3.35 2.09
C VAL A 23 12.85 4.38 3.21
N VAL A 24 12.24 5.51 2.89
CA VAL A 24 12.04 6.62 3.82
C VAL A 24 10.55 6.96 4.01
N LEU A 25 9.67 6.40 3.18
CA LEU A 25 8.24 6.72 3.17
C LEU A 25 7.38 5.46 3.19
N ILE A 26 6.23 5.57 3.87
CA ILE A 26 5.05 4.74 3.62
C ILE A 26 4.05 5.64 2.91
N VAL A 27 3.51 5.20 1.78
CA VAL A 27 2.53 5.97 0.99
C VAL A 27 1.19 5.26 1.03
N LEU A 28 0.15 5.97 1.45
CA LEU A 28 -1.20 5.43 1.62
C LEU A 28 -2.06 5.78 0.40
N HIS A 29 -2.77 4.77 -0.09
CA HIS A 29 -3.67 4.85 -1.25
C HIS A 29 -5.03 4.27 -0.91
N HIS A 30 -6.06 4.67 -1.68
CA HIS A 30 -7.29 3.89 -1.77
C HIS A 30 -7.34 3.20 -3.14
N ARG A 31 -8.03 2.07 -3.20
CA ARG A 31 -8.19 1.33 -4.45
C ARG A 31 -9.10 2.06 -5.44
N CYS A 32 -9.96 2.91 -4.94
CA CYS A 32 -11.07 3.51 -5.70
C CYS A 32 -12.05 2.43 -6.16
N GLY A 33 -12.30 1.43 -5.31
CA GLY A 33 -13.17 0.29 -5.58
C GLY A 33 -12.99 -0.82 -4.56
N ASN A 34 -13.71 -1.92 -4.77
CA ASN A 34 -13.74 -3.07 -3.88
C ASN A 34 -13.21 -4.31 -4.61
N GLY A 35 -12.86 -5.32 -3.85
CA GLY A 35 -12.49 -6.62 -4.38
C GLY A 35 -11.20 -7.18 -3.80
N THR A 36 -10.76 -8.29 -4.38
CA THR A 36 -9.62 -9.05 -3.91
C THR A 36 -8.30 -8.48 -4.42
N ILE A 37 -7.20 -8.87 -3.74
CA ILE A 37 -5.86 -8.50 -4.20
C ILE A 37 -5.54 -9.13 -5.56
N GLU A 38 -6.08 -10.34 -5.84
CA GLU A 38 -5.92 -11.01 -7.12
C GLU A 38 -6.49 -10.14 -8.25
N SER A 39 -7.61 -9.46 -8.02
CA SER A 39 -8.20 -8.57 -9.02
C SER A 39 -7.37 -7.32 -9.28
N ILE A 40 -6.69 -6.79 -8.25
CA ILE A 40 -5.73 -5.70 -8.41
C ILE A 40 -4.55 -6.19 -9.25
N HIS A 41 -4.01 -7.36 -8.90
CA HIS A 41 -2.88 -7.97 -9.59
C HIS A 41 -3.16 -8.15 -11.09
N GLN A 42 -4.32 -8.71 -11.42
CA GLN A 42 -4.73 -8.89 -12.82
C GLN A 42 -4.89 -7.57 -13.56
N SER A 43 -5.47 -6.56 -12.90
CA SER A 43 -5.61 -5.23 -13.48
C SER A 43 -4.25 -4.61 -13.79
N HIS A 44 -3.28 -4.75 -12.90
CA HIS A 44 -1.94 -4.21 -13.09
C HIS A 44 -1.16 -4.97 -14.18
N LEU A 45 -1.32 -6.30 -14.25
CA LEU A 45 -0.75 -7.07 -15.36
C LEU A 45 -1.30 -6.60 -16.71
N LYS A 46 -2.59 -6.30 -16.80
CA LYS A 46 -3.21 -5.78 -18.04
C LYS A 46 -2.67 -4.42 -18.45
N ARG A 47 -2.17 -3.63 -17.50
CA ARG A 47 -1.51 -2.35 -17.78
C ARG A 47 -0.08 -2.53 -18.28
N GLY A 48 0.42 -3.76 -18.32
CA GLY A 48 1.80 -4.06 -18.71
C GLY A 48 2.80 -4.00 -17.56
N TRP A 49 2.31 -3.88 -16.32
CA TRP A 49 3.17 -3.88 -15.13
C TRP A 49 3.56 -5.32 -14.75
N ALA A 50 4.52 -5.43 -13.83
CA ALA A 50 4.99 -6.72 -13.32
C ALA A 50 3.92 -7.51 -12.54
N GLY A 51 2.83 -6.86 -12.16
CA GLY A 51 1.77 -7.36 -11.31
C GLY A 51 1.37 -6.29 -10.32
N CYS A 52 0.74 -6.69 -9.21
CA CYS A 52 0.29 -5.74 -8.19
C CYS A 52 1.40 -4.74 -7.84
N GLY A 53 1.10 -3.45 -7.93
CA GLY A 53 2.08 -2.38 -7.67
C GLY A 53 2.15 -1.97 -6.21
N TYR A 54 1.16 -2.33 -5.39
CA TYR A 54 1.17 -2.08 -3.96
C TYR A 54 1.89 -3.21 -3.22
N HIS A 55 2.58 -2.87 -2.15
CA HIS A 55 3.22 -3.88 -1.30
C HIS A 55 2.22 -4.53 -0.35
N TYR A 56 1.22 -3.77 0.11
CA TYR A 56 0.18 -4.27 1.02
C TYR A 56 -1.19 -3.75 0.62
N TYR A 57 -2.20 -4.57 0.86
CA TYR A 57 -3.60 -4.26 0.62
C TYR A 57 -4.40 -4.59 1.86
N ILE A 58 -5.14 -3.61 2.39
CA ILE A 58 -5.95 -3.77 3.59
C ILE A 58 -7.41 -3.77 3.19
N ARG A 59 -8.08 -4.90 3.38
CA ARG A 59 -9.49 -5.03 3.08
C ARG A 59 -10.35 -4.41 4.18
N LYS A 60 -11.63 -4.21 3.91
CA LYS A 60 -12.57 -3.52 4.81
C LYS A 60 -12.70 -4.17 6.19
N ASP A 61 -12.49 -5.48 6.28
CA ASP A 61 -12.51 -6.20 7.57
C ASP A 61 -11.20 -6.09 8.36
N GLY A 62 -10.22 -5.36 7.82
CA GLY A 62 -8.91 -5.19 8.44
C GLY A 62 -7.89 -6.26 8.06
N THR A 63 -8.25 -7.24 7.24
CA THR A 63 -7.30 -8.26 6.78
C THR A 63 -6.24 -7.61 5.89
N VAL A 64 -4.98 -7.90 6.18
CA VAL A 64 -3.83 -7.36 5.44
C VAL A 64 -3.25 -8.44 4.53
N TYR A 65 -3.12 -8.11 3.27
CA TYR A 65 -2.51 -8.98 2.26
C TYR A 65 -1.21 -8.36 1.75
N GLN A 66 -0.19 -9.19 1.58
CA GLN A 66 0.99 -8.80 0.83
C GLN A 66 0.67 -8.90 -0.66
N GLY A 67 0.93 -7.82 -1.39
CA GLY A 67 0.91 -7.80 -2.85
C GLY A 67 2.31 -8.02 -3.39
N ARG A 68 2.95 -6.96 -3.89
CA ARG A 68 4.34 -7.04 -4.33
C ARG A 68 5.25 -7.24 -3.12
N PRO A 69 6.16 -8.23 -3.14
CA PRO A 69 7.10 -8.40 -2.03
C PRO A 69 7.93 -7.13 -1.80
N THR A 70 8.23 -6.82 -0.55
CA THR A 70 8.94 -5.58 -0.18
C THR A 70 10.41 -5.57 -0.62
N GLU A 71 10.93 -6.68 -1.10
CA GLU A 71 12.26 -6.73 -1.72
C GLU A 71 12.28 -6.09 -3.12
N TYR A 72 11.12 -5.74 -3.67
CA TYR A 72 11.00 -5.13 -4.99
C TYR A 72 10.38 -3.74 -4.92
N VAL A 73 10.85 -2.86 -5.83
CA VAL A 73 10.29 -1.52 -6.03
C VAL A 73 8.84 -1.64 -6.48
N GLY A 74 7.94 -0.90 -5.85
CA GLY A 74 6.53 -0.88 -6.20
C GLY A 74 6.23 -0.10 -7.48
N SER A 75 4.96 -0.10 -7.87
CA SER A 75 4.42 0.72 -8.96
C SER A 75 3.15 1.38 -8.44
N HIS A 76 3.31 2.39 -7.57
CA HIS A 76 2.18 3.00 -6.89
C HIS A 76 2.28 4.53 -6.76
N CYS A 77 3.46 5.10 -6.91
CA CYS A 77 3.65 6.54 -6.75
C CYS A 77 4.83 6.99 -7.61
N VAL A 78 4.53 7.51 -8.79
CA VAL A 78 5.56 7.93 -9.77
C VAL A 78 6.54 8.91 -9.11
N GLY A 79 7.84 8.63 -9.30
CA GLY A 79 8.91 9.44 -8.73
C GLY A 79 9.30 9.05 -7.30
N ASN A 80 8.49 8.23 -6.61
CA ASN A 80 8.74 7.84 -5.23
C ASN A 80 8.72 6.33 -5.01
N ASN A 81 8.61 5.53 -6.07
CA ASN A 81 8.55 4.07 -5.96
C ASN A 81 9.81 3.48 -5.32
N SER A 82 10.99 4.02 -5.65
CA SER A 82 12.27 3.48 -5.18
C SER A 82 12.59 3.82 -3.72
N CYS A 83 11.82 4.68 -3.08
CA CYS A 83 12.06 5.11 -1.70
C CYS A 83 10.86 4.91 -0.78
N SER A 84 9.87 4.11 -1.18
CA SER A 84 8.63 3.97 -0.42
C SER A 84 8.05 2.57 -0.44
N ILE A 85 7.23 2.31 0.58
CA ILE A 85 6.34 1.14 0.65
C ILE A 85 4.93 1.64 0.39
N GLY A 86 4.23 1.03 -0.58
CA GLY A 86 2.86 1.40 -0.92
C GLY A 86 1.84 0.52 -0.19
N VAL A 87 0.91 1.16 0.51
CA VAL A 87 -0.19 0.50 1.23
C VAL A 87 -1.50 0.99 0.65
N CYS A 88 -2.34 0.08 0.16
CA CYS A 88 -3.61 0.39 -0.47
C CYS A 88 -4.78 -0.08 0.40
N PHE A 89 -5.76 0.77 0.57
CA PHE A 89 -7.01 0.45 1.28
C PHE A 89 -8.09 0.06 0.28
N GLU A 90 -8.78 -1.03 0.53
CA GLU A 90 -10.00 -1.38 -0.19
C GLU A 90 -11.06 -0.31 0.07
N GLY A 91 -11.71 0.18 -0.98
CA GLY A 91 -12.78 1.14 -0.91
C GLY A 91 -12.62 2.29 -1.89
N ASP A 92 -13.71 3.01 -2.09
CA ASP A 92 -13.74 4.25 -2.85
C ASP A 92 -14.09 5.38 -1.88
N PHE A 93 -13.07 6.09 -1.41
CA PHE A 93 -13.25 7.11 -0.37
C PHE A 93 -13.83 8.42 -0.87
N ARG A 94 -14.25 8.47 -2.13
CA ARG A 94 -15.15 9.51 -2.62
C ARG A 94 -16.59 9.27 -2.14
N LYS A 95 -16.94 8.01 -1.84
CA LYS A 95 -18.31 7.55 -1.55
C LYS A 95 -18.47 6.99 -0.13
N GLU A 96 -17.40 6.56 0.50
CA GLU A 96 -17.43 5.88 1.79
C GLU A 96 -16.20 6.28 2.61
N LYS A 97 -16.20 5.91 3.87
CA LYS A 97 -15.06 6.15 4.76
C LYS A 97 -14.28 4.85 4.94
N PRO A 98 -12.97 4.93 5.22
CA PRO A 98 -12.24 3.74 5.66
C PRO A 98 -12.88 3.20 6.94
N THR A 99 -12.86 1.88 7.10
CA THR A 99 -13.39 1.25 8.31
C THR A 99 -12.42 1.44 9.48
N HIS A 100 -12.94 1.36 10.69
CA HIS A 100 -12.09 1.38 11.89
C HIS A 100 -11.08 0.23 11.86
N GLU A 101 -11.51 -0.95 11.42
CA GLU A 101 -10.65 -2.14 11.28
C GLU A 101 -9.50 -1.89 10.32
N GLN A 102 -9.74 -1.19 9.22
CA GLN A 102 -8.68 -0.81 8.27
C GLN A 102 -7.67 0.13 8.92
N LEU A 103 -8.15 1.12 9.65
CA LEU A 103 -7.27 2.12 10.30
C LEU A 103 -6.38 1.47 11.34
N ILE A 104 -6.93 0.59 12.18
CA ILE A 104 -6.17 -0.13 13.20
C ILE A 104 -5.15 -1.06 12.55
N ALA A 105 -5.57 -1.81 11.52
CA ALA A 105 -4.67 -2.70 10.79
C ALA A 105 -3.51 -1.94 10.16
N CYS A 106 -3.77 -0.76 9.58
CA CYS A 106 -2.74 0.08 9.01
C CYS A 106 -1.77 0.59 10.06
N LYS A 107 -2.28 0.95 11.23
CA LYS A 107 -1.44 1.41 12.36
C LYS A 107 -0.49 0.31 12.82
N GLU A 108 -0.99 -0.92 12.94
CA GLU A 108 -0.15 -2.07 13.28
C GLU A 108 0.87 -2.37 12.19
N LEU A 109 0.46 -2.31 10.92
CA LEU A 109 1.34 -2.51 9.79
C LEU A 109 2.45 -1.46 9.75
N GLU A 110 2.11 -0.19 10.00
CA GLU A 110 3.09 0.89 10.07
C GLU A 110 4.17 0.58 11.11
N HIS A 111 3.76 0.11 12.29
CA HIS A 111 4.68 -0.26 13.36
C HIS A 111 5.64 -1.37 12.91
N GLU A 112 5.11 -2.43 12.27
CA GLU A 112 5.95 -3.50 11.75
C GLU A 112 6.90 -3.04 10.65
N LEU A 113 6.42 -2.18 9.74
CA LEU A 113 7.25 -1.66 8.66
C LEU A 113 8.38 -0.76 9.18
N ARG A 114 8.13 0.04 10.21
CA ARG A 114 9.18 0.86 10.83
C ARG A 114 10.23 0.01 11.53
N ASN A 115 9.86 -1.15 12.05
CA ASN A 115 10.83 -2.10 12.61
C ASN A 115 11.65 -2.79 11.52
N LYS A 116 11.04 -3.10 10.39
CA LYS A 116 11.71 -3.75 9.26
C LYS A 116 12.59 -2.77 8.47
N PHE A 117 12.08 -1.56 8.24
CA PHE A 117 12.77 -0.50 7.50
C PHE A 117 13.02 0.67 8.46
N THR A 118 14.15 0.60 9.17
CA THR A 118 14.47 1.58 10.21
C THR A 118 14.73 2.98 9.67
N THR A 119 14.84 3.12 8.36
CA THR A 119 15.03 4.39 7.66
C THR A 119 13.75 5.14 7.36
N ILE A 120 12.56 4.53 7.60
CA ILE A 120 11.27 5.20 7.38
C ILE A 120 11.16 6.42 8.29
N LYS A 121 10.86 7.58 7.67
CA LYS A 121 10.73 8.86 8.36
C LYS A 121 9.30 9.39 8.38
N ARG A 122 8.51 9.11 7.33
CA ARG A 122 7.19 9.71 7.18
C ARG A 122 6.18 8.74 6.58
N VAL A 123 4.92 8.93 6.99
CA VAL A 123 3.76 8.34 6.33
C VAL A 123 3.05 9.47 5.61
N LEU A 124 2.81 9.31 4.32
CA LEU A 124 2.16 10.32 3.48
C LEU A 124 0.99 9.72 2.72
N ASN A 125 0.03 10.55 2.38
CA ASN A 125 -1.02 10.21 1.42
C ASN A 125 -0.43 10.33 0.00
N HIS A 126 -0.93 9.53 -0.95
CA HIS A 126 -0.49 9.63 -2.34
C HIS A 126 -0.60 11.07 -2.88
N LYS A 127 -1.68 11.77 -2.57
CA LYS A 127 -1.91 13.15 -3.00
C LYS A 127 -0.91 14.16 -2.44
N ASP A 128 -0.17 13.81 -1.39
CA ASP A 128 0.86 14.69 -0.84
C ASP A 128 2.12 14.71 -1.72
N LEU A 129 2.29 13.70 -2.58
CA LEU A 129 3.48 13.51 -3.41
C LEU A 129 3.21 13.70 -4.90
N CYS A 130 2.01 13.40 -5.36
CA CYS A 130 1.64 13.37 -6.78
C CYS A 130 0.39 14.19 -7.02
N GLN A 131 0.21 14.62 -8.27
CA GLN A 131 -1.01 15.32 -8.68
C GLN A 131 -2.15 14.31 -8.86
N THR A 132 -2.79 13.94 -7.76
CA THR A 132 -3.88 12.98 -7.69
C THR A 132 -4.77 13.32 -6.50
N LEU A 133 -6.02 12.88 -6.53
CA LEU A 133 -6.93 13.00 -5.40
C LEU A 133 -6.80 11.85 -4.40
N CYS A 134 -6.15 10.73 -4.81
CA CYS A 134 -5.97 9.54 -3.97
C CYS A 134 -5.20 9.87 -2.69
N PRO A 135 -5.63 9.43 -1.54
CA PRO A 135 -6.80 8.58 -1.25
C PRO A 135 -8.09 9.35 -0.93
N VAL A 136 -8.23 10.59 -1.35
CA VAL A 136 -9.33 11.51 -1.16
C VAL A 136 -9.40 12.03 0.27
N VAL A 137 -9.57 11.14 1.26
CA VAL A 137 -9.53 11.48 2.68
C VAL A 137 -8.09 11.55 3.18
N ASP A 138 -7.88 12.19 4.31
CA ASP A 138 -6.55 12.27 4.93
C ASP A 138 -6.27 11.00 5.74
N LEU A 139 -5.85 9.93 5.04
CA LEU A 139 -5.62 8.62 5.66
C LEU A 139 -4.53 8.67 6.71
N LYS A 140 -3.44 9.39 6.46
CA LYS A 140 -2.32 9.46 7.42
C LYS A 140 -2.79 10.00 8.77
N LYS A 141 -3.68 11.00 8.74
CA LYS A 141 -4.26 11.58 9.95
C LYS A 141 -5.22 10.60 10.64
N LEU A 142 -6.12 9.98 9.86
CA LEU A 142 -7.07 9.01 10.39
C LEU A 142 -6.37 7.81 11.04
N VAL A 143 -5.31 7.31 10.41
CA VAL A 143 -4.50 6.21 10.96
C VAL A 143 -3.82 6.66 12.26
N ALA A 144 -3.20 7.84 12.27
CA ALA A 144 -2.51 8.34 13.46
C ALA A 144 -3.47 8.52 14.65
N GLU A 145 -4.70 8.95 14.40
CA GLU A 145 -5.71 9.20 15.43
C GLU A 145 -6.48 7.94 15.84
N ALA A 146 -6.39 6.85 15.13
CA ALA A 146 -7.15 5.63 15.41
C ALA A 146 -6.70 4.99 16.73
N LYS A 147 -7.68 4.53 17.52
CA LYS A 147 -7.47 3.87 18.80
C LYS A 147 -8.13 2.51 18.80
N SER A 148 -7.40 1.50 19.29
CA SER A 148 -7.93 0.15 19.44
C SER A 148 -8.98 0.04 20.53
#